data_119bcc0d910e912903353b53dc6ac439
#
_entry.id   119bcc0d910e912903353b53dc6ac439
#
_cell.length_a   1.000
_cell.length_b   1.000
_cell.length_c   1.000
_cell.angle_alpha   90.00
_cell.angle_beta   90.00
_cell.angle_gamma   90.00
#
_symmetry.space_group_name_H-M   'P 1'
#
loop_
_entity.id
_entity.type
_entity.pdbx_description
1 polymer ?
#
loop_
_entity_poly.entity_id
_entity_poly.type
_entity_poly.pdbx_seq_one_letter_code
_entity_poly.pdbx_strand_id
1 'polypeptide(L)'
;MFLKTVQIKNFRGIQDLTVRLDDVCVLIGENNVGKSTVLDALRICLTRSFTRRAAPVFDEYDYYMDTAVLEPTKAKPIEVTVTFAERKEEEWSDEISQLLEGAEQVDGQSLRSVTLRITSLYDTVLKEFANSYDFLDLSGNVLVKAKNPRTFINLQQLVPTFYLASLRDAAQEFRPRSQFWGPFVRSFDLDEESQADFEAALSELNRKILEKHSSFGTVKDRLKKAADLIPLGRGDPVTIEPLPTKIFDILSRTQISLSSKSGARIPITRHGNGAQSLAVICLFDAFLQSRLESAYGEHAEPLLALEEPEAHLHPSAAKAVGAMLQSLSGQKIITTHSGDLLAGVPLIKIRRLSRRNGEICVHQIGEGVFTKEELDKLDYQVRSSRGSLLFSRCWLLVEGETEGTLLPECARIHGCDLDAEGISCIEFTRVGVEKFIKLADQLGITWFVLADNDPAGLTYENSAKSQLNGRPASDHIRVLDHGDMEVFLCIEGFGSIYESGISSQKKSQVNATNGTPLYWKQVTDAQSKNAKPRNALAVADEIAKKGKAGVPALLSKVIDQAQALARSNG
;
A
#
# COMPACT_ATOMS: atom_id res chain seq x y z
N MET A 1 21.66 6.73 1.82
CA MET A 1 21.50 6.24 0.42
C MET A 1 20.01 6.09 0.10
N PHE A 2 19.56 6.61 -1.03
CA PHE A 2 18.14 6.68 -1.37
C PHE A 2 17.84 5.81 -2.61
N LEU A 3 16.92 4.86 -2.48
CA LEU A 3 16.44 4.06 -3.62
C LEU A 3 15.54 4.92 -4.51
N LYS A 4 16.09 5.38 -5.64
CA LYS A 4 15.42 6.32 -6.56
C LYS A 4 14.47 5.61 -7.52
N THR A 5 14.89 4.46 -8.06
CA THR A 5 14.08 3.69 -9.02
C THR A 5 14.22 2.19 -8.81
N VAL A 6 13.15 1.48 -9.11
CA VAL A 6 13.18 0.03 -9.33
C VAL A 6 12.58 -0.28 -10.70
N GLN A 7 13.30 -1.03 -11.52
CA GLN A 7 12.80 -1.58 -12.77
C GLN A 7 12.74 -3.10 -12.66
N ILE A 8 11.62 -3.68 -13.05
CA ILE A 8 11.35 -5.11 -12.98
C ILE A 8 10.94 -5.58 -14.35
N LYS A 9 11.63 -6.60 -14.88
CA LYS A 9 11.32 -7.21 -16.17
C LYS A 9 11.12 -8.71 -16.04
N ASN A 10 10.10 -9.22 -16.70
CA ASN A 10 9.79 -10.64 -16.85
C ASN A 10 9.66 -11.39 -15.51
N PHE A 11 9.10 -10.73 -14.48
CA PHE A 11 8.95 -11.27 -13.14
C PHE A 11 7.47 -11.45 -12.79
N ARG A 12 7.03 -12.70 -12.65
CA ARG A 12 5.63 -13.09 -12.38
C ARG A 12 4.66 -12.44 -13.39
N GLY A 13 3.73 -11.61 -12.91
CA GLY A 13 2.78 -10.88 -13.78
C GLY A 13 3.33 -9.59 -14.39
N ILE A 14 4.58 -9.25 -14.15
CA ILE A 14 5.21 -8.01 -14.64
C ILE A 14 6.09 -8.31 -15.86
N GLN A 15 5.75 -7.73 -17.00
CA GLN A 15 6.56 -7.81 -18.22
C GLN A 15 7.66 -6.74 -18.23
N ASP A 16 7.33 -5.49 -18.01
CA ASP A 16 8.27 -4.37 -17.80
C ASP A 16 7.58 -3.30 -16.95
N LEU A 17 8.18 -2.96 -15.84
CA LEU A 17 7.64 -1.97 -14.90
C LEU A 17 8.78 -1.16 -14.30
N THR A 18 8.68 0.16 -14.38
CA THR A 18 9.60 1.07 -13.67
C THR A 18 8.83 1.92 -12.69
N VAL A 19 9.23 1.85 -11.42
CA VAL A 19 8.64 2.65 -10.32
C VAL A 19 9.66 3.65 -9.84
N ARG A 20 9.31 4.94 -9.86
CA ARG A 20 10.07 6.01 -9.17
C ARG A 20 9.59 6.12 -7.74
N LEU A 21 10.53 6.15 -6.82
CA LEU A 21 10.29 6.10 -5.40
C LEU A 21 10.65 7.43 -4.73
N ASP A 22 9.96 7.71 -3.64
CA ASP A 22 10.23 8.81 -2.71
C ASP A 22 10.60 8.26 -1.33
N ASP A 23 10.85 9.13 -0.34
CA ASP A 23 11.10 8.72 1.06
C ASP A 23 9.96 7.89 1.64
N VAL A 24 8.73 8.23 1.25
CA VAL A 24 7.53 7.42 1.50
C VAL A 24 6.85 7.20 0.16
N CYS A 25 6.66 5.96 -0.22
CA CYS A 25 5.96 5.57 -1.44
C CYS A 25 4.84 4.59 -1.07
N VAL A 26 3.61 4.93 -1.41
CA VAL A 26 2.45 4.07 -1.14
C VAL A 26 1.91 3.53 -2.46
N LEU A 27 2.03 2.22 -2.63
CA LEU A 27 1.55 1.50 -3.82
C LEU A 27 0.10 1.08 -3.61
N ILE A 28 -0.78 1.51 -4.49
CA ILE A 28 -2.18 1.16 -4.50
C ILE A 28 -2.60 0.56 -5.84
N GLY A 29 -3.76 -0.02 -5.91
CA GLY A 29 -4.33 -0.60 -7.12
C GLY A 29 -5.17 -1.84 -6.81
N GLU A 30 -5.79 -2.40 -7.82
CA GLU A 30 -6.61 -3.62 -7.68
C GLU A 30 -5.79 -4.83 -7.22
N ASN A 31 -6.49 -5.92 -6.89
CA ASN A 31 -5.82 -7.18 -6.61
C ASN A 31 -5.12 -7.69 -7.87
N ASN A 32 -3.98 -8.33 -7.68
CA ASN A 32 -3.20 -8.96 -8.75
C ASN A 32 -2.62 -7.97 -9.81
N VAL A 33 -2.45 -6.68 -9.47
CA VAL A 33 -1.74 -5.70 -10.31
C VAL A 33 -0.26 -5.56 -9.96
N GLY A 34 0.31 -6.51 -9.21
CA GLY A 34 1.75 -6.57 -8.95
C GLY A 34 2.28 -5.76 -7.78
N LYS A 35 1.45 -5.22 -6.88
CA LYS A 35 1.91 -4.49 -5.67
C LYS A 35 2.88 -5.31 -4.82
N SER A 36 2.45 -6.51 -4.38
CA SER A 36 3.30 -7.44 -3.62
C SER A 36 4.48 -7.93 -4.44
N THR A 37 4.32 -8.07 -5.77
CA THR A 37 5.39 -8.47 -6.68
C THR A 37 6.54 -7.45 -6.69
N VAL A 38 6.23 -6.15 -6.62
CA VAL A 38 7.26 -5.09 -6.49
C VAL A 38 8.02 -5.22 -5.17
N LEU A 39 7.31 -5.44 -4.05
CA LEU A 39 7.97 -5.64 -2.75
C LEU A 39 8.79 -6.93 -2.72
N ASP A 40 8.29 -8.03 -3.30
CA ASP A 40 9.02 -9.29 -3.41
C ASP A 40 10.29 -9.17 -4.26
N ALA A 41 10.24 -8.44 -5.37
CA ALA A 41 11.41 -8.16 -6.19
C ALA A 41 12.50 -7.44 -5.37
N LEU A 42 12.13 -6.41 -4.61
CA LEU A 42 13.05 -5.70 -3.71
C LEU A 42 13.58 -6.62 -2.61
N ARG A 43 12.72 -7.42 -1.99
CA ARG A 43 13.10 -8.39 -0.97
C ARG A 43 14.14 -9.38 -1.49
N ILE A 44 13.87 -9.99 -2.65
CA ILE A 44 14.77 -10.97 -3.27
C ILE A 44 16.13 -10.31 -3.59
N CYS A 45 16.13 -9.09 -4.11
CA CYS A 45 17.33 -8.41 -4.55
C CYS A 45 18.19 -7.85 -3.42
N LEU A 46 17.58 -7.38 -2.34
CA LEU A 46 18.28 -6.58 -1.33
C LEU A 46 18.43 -7.25 0.03
N THR A 47 17.70 -8.35 0.32
CA THR A 47 17.89 -9.03 1.61
C THR A 47 19.21 -9.79 1.69
N ARG A 48 19.75 -9.87 2.90
CA ARG A 48 21.10 -10.37 3.21
C ARG A 48 21.34 -11.87 2.93
N SER A 49 20.39 -12.60 2.38
CA SER A 49 20.50 -14.04 2.11
C SER A 49 21.52 -14.42 1.03
N PHE A 50 22.18 -13.45 0.41
CA PHE A 50 23.25 -13.66 -0.55
C PHE A 50 24.58 -14.17 0.03
N THR A 51 24.69 -14.35 1.36
CA THR A 51 25.93 -14.83 1.96
C THR A 51 26.11 -16.34 1.80
N ARG A 52 27.05 -16.68 0.96
CA ARG A 52 27.83 -17.93 0.87
C ARG A 52 27.28 -19.16 0.16
N ARG A 53 26.01 -19.27 -0.22
CA ARG A 53 25.47 -20.37 -1.08
C ARG A 53 24.01 -20.23 -1.50
N ALA A 54 23.30 -19.20 -1.06
CA ALA A 54 21.93 -18.96 -1.51
C ALA A 54 21.91 -17.69 -2.34
N ALA A 55 22.06 -17.80 -3.65
CA ALA A 55 21.59 -16.81 -4.60
C ALA A 55 20.11 -16.50 -4.33
N PRO A 56 19.58 -15.30 -4.71
CA PRO A 56 18.15 -15.09 -4.65
C PRO A 56 17.50 -16.25 -5.39
N VAL A 57 16.68 -16.97 -4.67
CA VAL A 57 16.07 -18.16 -5.22
C VAL A 57 14.84 -17.68 -5.96
N PHE A 58 15.04 -17.32 -7.22
CA PHE A 58 13.92 -17.28 -8.16
C PHE A 58 13.57 -18.72 -8.48
N ASP A 59 12.30 -19.06 -8.35
CA ASP A 59 11.80 -20.36 -8.73
C ASP A 59 11.17 -20.33 -10.14
N GLU A 60 10.75 -21.49 -10.64
CA GLU A 60 10.16 -21.61 -11.97
C GLU A 60 8.86 -20.80 -12.15
N TYR A 61 8.13 -20.50 -11.05
CA TYR A 61 6.89 -19.72 -11.07
C TYR A 61 7.13 -18.21 -11.00
N ASP A 62 8.37 -17.78 -10.81
CA ASP A 62 8.73 -16.36 -10.80
C ASP A 62 8.90 -15.80 -12.22
N TYR A 63 9.03 -16.65 -13.23
CA TYR A 63 9.20 -16.19 -14.61
C TYR A 63 7.88 -15.70 -15.22
N TYR A 64 7.95 -14.61 -15.98
CA TYR A 64 6.81 -14.13 -16.75
C TYR A 64 6.50 -15.12 -17.88
N MET A 65 5.29 -15.62 -17.88
CA MET A 65 4.75 -16.52 -18.90
C MET A 65 3.49 -15.91 -19.51
N ASP A 66 3.31 -16.08 -20.80
CA ASP A 66 2.13 -15.65 -21.56
C ASP A 66 1.60 -16.81 -22.41
N THR A 67 0.63 -16.51 -23.28
CA THR A 67 0.05 -17.53 -24.17
C THR A 67 1.05 -18.12 -25.19
N ALA A 68 2.17 -17.45 -25.45
CA ALA A 68 3.21 -17.90 -26.36
C ALA A 68 4.33 -18.70 -25.66
N VAL A 69 4.56 -18.41 -24.36
CA VAL A 69 5.62 -19.03 -23.55
C VAL A 69 5.01 -19.64 -22.31
N LEU A 70 4.77 -20.95 -22.34
CA LEU A 70 4.14 -21.73 -21.27
C LEU A 70 5.13 -22.49 -20.38
N GLU A 71 6.43 -22.50 -20.76
CA GLU A 71 7.48 -23.21 -20.05
C GLU A 71 8.50 -22.22 -19.47
N PRO A 72 8.78 -22.25 -18.17
CA PRO A 72 9.74 -21.37 -17.52
C PRO A 72 11.14 -21.41 -18.16
N THR A 73 11.54 -22.58 -18.65
CA THR A 73 12.84 -22.82 -19.32
C THR A 73 13.01 -22.08 -20.65
N LYS A 74 11.90 -21.62 -21.24
CA LYS A 74 11.87 -20.84 -22.49
C LYS A 74 11.53 -19.38 -22.23
N ALA A 75 11.26 -19.02 -20.99
CA ALA A 75 10.92 -17.64 -20.62
C ALA A 75 12.12 -16.70 -20.80
N LYS A 76 11.82 -15.42 -20.99
CA LYS A 76 12.86 -14.39 -21.00
C LYS A 76 13.48 -14.28 -19.61
N PRO A 77 14.77 -13.88 -19.53
CA PRO A 77 15.42 -13.64 -18.23
C PRO A 77 14.63 -12.68 -17.35
N ILE A 78 14.55 -12.99 -16.05
CA ILE A 78 14.10 -12.03 -15.06
C ILE A 78 15.21 -11.00 -14.88
N GLU A 79 14.87 -9.72 -14.92
CA GLU A 79 15.80 -8.64 -14.59
C GLU A 79 15.14 -7.73 -13.55
N VAL A 80 15.83 -7.51 -12.44
CA VAL A 80 15.45 -6.50 -11.45
C VAL A 80 16.61 -5.53 -11.30
N THR A 81 16.37 -4.27 -11.65
CA THR A 81 17.37 -3.20 -11.57
C THR A 81 16.94 -2.18 -10.52
N VAL A 82 17.80 -1.90 -9.56
CA VAL A 82 17.61 -0.92 -8.52
C VAL A 82 18.67 0.16 -8.60
N THR A 83 18.26 1.42 -8.57
CA THR A 83 19.17 2.57 -8.60
C THR A 83 19.07 3.34 -7.31
N PHE A 84 20.17 3.39 -6.58
CA PHE A 84 20.35 4.25 -5.41
C PHE A 84 21.04 5.54 -5.86
N ALA A 85 20.66 6.67 -5.29
CA ALA A 85 21.24 7.96 -5.62
C ALA A 85 21.30 8.89 -4.41
N GLU A 86 22.08 9.94 -4.50
CA GLU A 86 22.02 11.08 -3.62
C GLU A 86 20.75 11.89 -3.90
N ARG A 87 20.18 12.51 -2.86
CA ARG A 87 19.08 13.50 -2.97
C ARG A 87 19.61 14.90 -3.26
N LYS A 88 20.82 15.18 -2.78
CA LYS A 88 21.56 16.42 -2.94
C LYS A 88 23.04 16.13 -3.08
N GLU A 89 23.76 17.02 -3.72
CA GLU A 89 25.21 16.92 -3.89
C GLU A 89 25.93 16.76 -2.53
N GLU A 90 26.94 15.92 -2.48
CA GLU A 90 27.74 15.59 -1.29
C GLU A 90 26.95 15.00 -0.10
N GLU A 91 25.83 14.30 -0.37
CA GLU A 91 25.10 13.58 0.67
C GLU A 91 25.85 12.32 1.16
N TRP A 92 26.60 11.66 0.27
CA TRP A 92 27.39 10.50 0.62
C TRP A 92 28.77 10.92 1.13
N SER A 93 29.18 10.38 2.28
CA SER A 93 30.52 10.59 2.80
C SER A 93 31.58 9.85 1.98
N ASP A 94 32.85 10.21 2.18
CA ASP A 94 33.96 9.52 1.52
C ASP A 94 34.04 8.04 1.92
N GLU A 95 33.61 7.67 3.15
CA GLU A 95 33.53 6.29 3.59
C GLU A 95 32.51 5.49 2.79
N ILE A 96 31.35 6.07 2.49
CA ILE A 96 30.32 5.43 1.64
C ILE A 96 30.91 5.20 0.25
N SER A 97 31.57 6.19 -0.33
CA SER A 97 32.20 6.08 -1.65
C SER A 97 33.29 5.01 -1.69
N GLN A 98 34.10 4.88 -0.62
CA GLN A 98 35.09 3.81 -0.52
C GLN A 98 34.46 2.42 -0.42
N LEU A 99 33.36 2.28 0.31
CA LEU A 99 32.63 1.02 0.44
C LEU A 99 32.02 0.58 -0.91
N LEU A 100 31.70 1.53 -1.79
CA LEU A 100 31.06 1.31 -3.09
C LEU A 100 32.05 1.44 -4.27
N GLU A 101 33.35 1.40 -3.96
CA GLU A 101 34.41 1.58 -4.97
C GLU A 101 34.17 0.77 -6.24
N GLY A 102 34.25 1.47 -7.38
CA GLY A 102 34.06 0.91 -8.72
C GLY A 102 32.60 0.76 -9.16
N ALA A 103 31.62 0.89 -8.26
CA ALA A 103 30.19 0.84 -8.59
C ALA A 103 29.54 2.23 -8.68
N GLU A 104 30.12 3.21 -8.01
CA GLU A 104 29.62 4.58 -7.98
C GLU A 104 29.76 5.27 -9.35
N GLN A 105 28.73 6.00 -9.75
CA GLN A 105 28.67 6.80 -10.95
C GLN A 105 28.17 8.21 -10.59
N VAL A 106 28.66 9.23 -11.32
CA VAL A 106 28.24 10.62 -11.13
C VAL A 106 27.46 11.07 -12.35
N ASP A 107 26.24 11.57 -12.15
CA ASP A 107 25.39 12.06 -13.23
C ASP A 107 25.74 13.48 -13.68
N GLY A 108 25.03 14.01 -14.69
CA GLY A 108 25.24 15.37 -15.19
C GLY A 108 24.83 16.49 -14.22
N GLN A 109 24.25 16.15 -13.07
CA GLN A 109 23.90 17.08 -11.99
C GLN A 109 24.85 16.93 -10.79
N SER A 110 25.99 16.30 -10.97
CA SER A 110 26.99 16.00 -9.91
C SER A 110 26.45 15.08 -8.80
N LEU A 111 25.31 14.41 -8.98
CA LEU A 111 24.79 13.47 -8.01
C LEU A 111 25.39 12.08 -8.19
N ARG A 112 25.83 11.49 -7.10
CA ARG A 112 26.35 10.13 -7.08
C ARG A 112 25.20 9.13 -7.11
N SER A 113 25.43 8.03 -7.82
CA SER A 113 24.45 6.93 -7.91
C SER A 113 25.13 5.58 -8.04
N VAL A 114 24.42 4.53 -7.63
CA VAL A 114 24.81 3.12 -7.81
C VAL A 114 23.63 2.36 -8.34
N THR A 115 23.82 1.69 -9.47
CA THR A 115 22.80 0.85 -10.10
C THR A 115 23.20 -0.61 -10.02
N LEU A 116 22.36 -1.42 -9.37
CA LEU A 116 22.52 -2.88 -9.27
C LEU A 116 21.44 -3.56 -10.10
N ARG A 117 21.83 -4.49 -10.99
CA ARG A 117 20.92 -5.38 -11.71
C ARG A 117 21.13 -6.82 -11.23
N ILE A 118 20.03 -7.48 -10.92
CA ILE A 118 19.98 -8.91 -10.65
C ILE A 118 19.26 -9.58 -11.81
N THR A 119 19.86 -10.64 -12.34
CA THR A 119 19.35 -11.40 -13.47
C THR A 119 19.20 -12.86 -13.09
N SER A 120 18.08 -13.48 -13.47
CA SER A 120 17.87 -14.91 -13.40
C SER A 120 17.51 -15.45 -14.79
N LEU A 121 18.15 -16.52 -15.22
CA LEU A 121 17.90 -17.17 -16.49
C LEU A 121 18.05 -18.68 -16.36
N TYR A 122 17.38 -19.42 -17.24
CA TYR A 122 17.60 -20.86 -17.33
C TYR A 122 18.86 -21.16 -18.16
N ASP A 123 19.84 -21.81 -17.50
CA ASP A 123 21.04 -22.29 -18.16
C ASP A 123 20.76 -23.65 -18.83
N THR A 124 20.79 -23.72 -20.14
CA THR A 124 20.51 -24.93 -20.92
C THR A 124 21.62 -25.97 -20.81
N VAL A 125 22.83 -25.58 -20.43
CA VAL A 125 23.99 -26.46 -20.25
C VAL A 125 23.96 -27.14 -18.90
N LEU A 126 23.77 -26.32 -17.84
CA LEU A 126 23.69 -26.80 -16.45
C LEU A 126 22.29 -27.37 -16.11
N LYS A 127 21.28 -27.06 -16.92
CA LYS A 127 19.87 -27.42 -16.73
C LYS A 127 19.31 -26.91 -15.39
N GLU A 128 19.71 -25.72 -15.00
CA GLU A 128 19.28 -25.06 -13.77
C GLU A 128 19.04 -23.56 -14.00
N PHE A 129 18.31 -22.92 -13.08
CA PHE A 129 18.13 -21.48 -13.08
C PHE A 129 19.35 -20.80 -12.46
N ALA A 130 20.11 -20.10 -13.29
CA ALA A 130 21.31 -19.38 -12.87
C ALA A 130 20.96 -17.93 -12.50
N ASN A 131 21.50 -17.48 -11.37
CA ASN A 131 21.31 -16.12 -10.88
C ASN A 131 22.66 -15.38 -10.91
N SER A 132 22.63 -14.11 -11.33
CA SER A 132 23.79 -13.24 -11.32
C SER A 132 23.43 -11.83 -10.88
N TYR A 133 24.44 -11.06 -10.48
CA TYR A 133 24.30 -9.63 -10.23
C TYR A 133 25.40 -8.86 -10.93
N ASP A 134 25.07 -7.66 -11.40
CA ASP A 134 25.99 -6.74 -12.05
C ASP A 134 25.73 -5.31 -11.57
N PHE A 135 26.80 -4.53 -11.37
CA PHE A 135 26.69 -3.08 -11.26
C PHE A 135 26.75 -2.46 -12.65
N LEU A 136 25.95 -1.42 -12.87
CA LEU A 136 25.78 -0.79 -14.17
C LEU A 136 26.27 0.66 -14.15
N ASP A 137 26.79 1.11 -15.29
CA ASP A 137 27.04 2.53 -15.55
C ASP A 137 25.73 3.29 -15.86
N LEU A 138 25.81 4.61 -16.01
CA LEU A 138 24.64 5.45 -16.34
C LEU A 138 23.98 5.10 -17.68
N SER A 139 24.70 4.41 -18.58
CA SER A 139 24.20 3.94 -19.88
C SER A 139 23.62 2.52 -19.83
N GLY A 140 23.67 1.86 -18.66
CA GLY A 140 23.18 0.50 -18.46
C GLY A 140 24.16 -0.61 -18.81
N ASN A 141 25.45 -0.29 -19.09
CA ASN A 141 26.49 -1.28 -19.35
C ASN A 141 27.07 -1.82 -18.04
N VAL A 142 27.56 -3.05 -18.07
CA VAL A 142 28.14 -3.72 -16.89
C VAL A 142 29.49 -3.11 -16.52
N LEU A 143 29.63 -2.73 -15.26
CA LEU A 143 30.88 -2.27 -14.66
C LEU A 143 31.73 -3.47 -14.21
N VAL A 144 32.59 -3.97 -15.10
CA VAL A 144 33.41 -5.16 -14.83
C VAL A 144 34.27 -5.01 -13.57
N LYS A 145 34.80 -3.82 -13.30
CA LYS A 145 35.63 -3.52 -12.12
C LYS A 145 34.85 -3.60 -10.79
N ALA A 146 33.54 -3.36 -10.82
CA ALA A 146 32.67 -3.41 -9.66
C ALA A 146 32.18 -4.83 -9.31
N LYS A 147 32.53 -5.85 -10.10
CA LYS A 147 32.12 -7.25 -9.88
C LYS A 147 32.89 -7.88 -8.71
N ASN A 148 32.85 -7.20 -7.56
CA ASN A 148 33.46 -7.63 -6.30
C ASN A 148 32.35 -8.00 -5.31
N PRO A 149 32.34 -9.22 -4.74
CA PRO A 149 31.37 -9.62 -3.74
C PRO A 149 31.29 -8.69 -2.51
N ARG A 150 32.41 -8.03 -2.18
CA ARG A 150 32.44 -7.05 -1.07
C ARG A 150 31.59 -5.83 -1.35
N THR A 151 31.66 -5.25 -2.57
CA THR A 151 30.85 -4.09 -2.95
C THR A 151 29.36 -4.38 -2.82
N PHE A 152 28.93 -5.59 -3.21
CA PHE A 152 27.52 -6.01 -3.05
C PHE A 152 27.13 -6.18 -1.58
N ILE A 153 27.99 -6.79 -0.75
CA ILE A 153 27.75 -6.92 0.69
C ILE A 153 27.72 -5.54 1.36
N ASN A 154 28.61 -4.65 0.98
CA ASN A 154 28.64 -3.27 1.50
C ASN A 154 27.36 -2.51 1.14
N LEU A 155 26.87 -2.64 -0.10
CA LEU A 155 25.59 -2.06 -0.48
C LEU A 155 24.43 -2.57 0.40
N GLN A 156 24.39 -3.88 0.69
CA GLN A 156 23.38 -4.45 1.58
C GLN A 156 23.53 -4.04 3.06
N GLN A 157 24.72 -3.64 3.47
CA GLN A 157 24.95 -3.07 4.80
C GLN A 157 24.52 -1.61 4.87
N LEU A 158 24.81 -0.84 3.83
CA LEU A 158 24.40 0.57 3.72
C LEU A 158 22.89 0.73 3.57
N VAL A 159 22.23 -0.23 2.91
CA VAL A 159 20.76 -0.22 2.73
C VAL A 159 20.15 -1.52 3.26
N PRO A 160 20.13 -1.70 4.60
CA PRO A 160 19.46 -2.85 5.18
C PRO A 160 17.98 -2.84 4.85
N THR A 161 17.54 -3.89 4.16
CA THR A 161 16.17 -3.99 3.67
C THR A 161 15.34 -4.88 4.59
N PHE A 162 14.25 -4.32 5.10
CA PHE A 162 13.33 -5.00 6.00
C PHE A 162 11.99 -5.21 5.29
N TYR A 163 11.58 -6.45 5.20
CA TYR A 163 10.30 -6.83 4.61
C TYR A 163 9.35 -7.30 5.71
N LEU A 164 8.28 -6.57 5.89
CA LEU A 164 7.16 -6.93 6.74
C LEU A 164 6.00 -7.34 5.84
N ALA A 165 5.84 -8.64 5.63
CA ALA A 165 4.64 -9.20 5.02
C ALA A 165 3.42 -8.84 5.85
N SER A 166 2.23 -8.90 5.25
CA SER A 166 0.97 -8.70 5.99
C SER A 166 1.08 -9.45 7.31
N LEU A 167 0.94 -8.72 8.43
CA LEU A 167 1.34 -9.12 9.79
C LEU A 167 0.56 -10.36 10.33
N ARG A 168 0.25 -11.33 9.46
CA ARG A 168 -0.49 -12.56 9.79
C ARG A 168 0.24 -13.46 10.76
N ASP A 169 1.57 -13.33 10.87
CA ASP A 169 2.39 -14.18 11.74
C ASP A 169 3.29 -13.35 12.68
N ALA A 170 2.68 -12.32 13.28
CA ALA A 170 3.35 -11.43 14.23
C ALA A 170 4.06 -12.20 15.35
N ALA A 171 3.53 -13.39 15.73
CA ALA A 171 4.15 -14.24 16.73
C ALA A 171 5.56 -14.73 16.33
N GLN A 172 5.89 -14.80 15.06
CA GLN A 172 7.23 -15.18 14.60
C GLN A 172 8.25 -14.07 14.82
N GLU A 173 7.82 -12.81 14.75
CA GLU A 173 8.72 -11.66 14.93
C GLU A 173 9.22 -11.50 16.38
N PHE A 174 8.53 -12.12 17.34
CA PHE A 174 8.97 -12.17 18.74
C PHE A 174 9.82 -13.41 19.07
N ARG A 175 10.27 -14.16 18.07
CA ARG A 175 11.19 -15.29 18.28
C ARG A 175 12.64 -14.84 18.32
N PRO A 176 13.53 -15.56 19.02
CA PRO A 176 14.95 -15.21 19.12
C PRO A 176 15.72 -15.18 17.80
N ARG A 177 15.20 -15.88 16.78
CA ARG A 177 15.78 -15.91 15.43
C ARG A 177 15.12 -14.91 14.48
N SER A 178 14.15 -14.13 14.96
CA SER A 178 13.52 -13.11 14.14
C SER A 178 14.49 -12.00 13.76
N GLN A 179 14.15 -11.25 12.73
CA GLN A 179 14.96 -10.16 12.22
C GLN A 179 15.03 -9.00 13.22
N PHE A 180 13.97 -8.73 13.97
CA PHE A 180 13.87 -7.58 14.88
C PHE A 180 14.16 -7.95 16.33
N TRP A 181 13.52 -8.97 16.87
CA TRP A 181 13.69 -9.38 18.26
C TRP A 181 15.03 -10.07 18.51
N GLY A 182 15.50 -10.87 17.54
CA GLY A 182 16.77 -11.58 17.66
C GLY A 182 17.99 -10.71 17.99
N PRO A 183 18.17 -9.53 17.37
CA PRO A 183 19.24 -8.61 17.74
C PRO A 183 19.17 -8.12 19.19
N PHE A 184 17.98 -7.85 19.75
CA PHE A 184 17.84 -7.50 21.16
C PHE A 184 18.28 -8.64 22.09
N VAL A 185 17.89 -9.86 21.76
CA VAL A 185 18.26 -11.04 22.55
C VAL A 185 19.76 -11.34 22.44
N ARG A 186 20.35 -11.23 21.25
CA ARG A 186 21.78 -11.52 21.01
C ARG A 186 22.72 -10.43 21.51
N SER A 187 22.26 -9.20 21.59
CA SER A 187 23.07 -8.06 22.06
C SER A 187 23.03 -7.88 23.58
N PHE A 188 22.51 -8.86 24.30
CA PHE A 188 22.59 -8.88 25.75
C PHE A 188 24.02 -9.27 26.11
N ASP A 189 24.91 -8.27 26.12
CA ASP A 189 26.32 -8.43 26.43
C ASP A 189 26.47 -8.35 27.95
N LEU A 190 26.74 -9.48 28.55
CA LEU A 190 27.06 -9.56 29.96
C LEU A 190 28.58 -9.76 30.07
N ASP A 191 29.22 -9.04 30.98
CA ASP A 191 30.58 -9.35 31.35
C ASP A 191 30.67 -10.79 31.91
N GLU A 192 31.85 -11.36 31.86
CA GLU A 192 32.09 -12.77 32.28
C GLU A 192 31.68 -13.02 33.74
N GLU A 193 31.82 -12.02 34.62
CA GLU A 193 31.44 -12.11 36.04
C GLU A 193 29.92 -12.16 36.20
N SER A 194 29.20 -11.25 35.57
CA SER A 194 27.74 -11.26 35.57
C SER A 194 27.15 -12.52 34.92
N GLN A 195 27.77 -13.01 33.86
CA GLN A 195 27.32 -14.27 33.21
C GLN A 195 27.48 -15.45 34.15
N ALA A 196 28.63 -15.57 34.83
CA ALA A 196 28.90 -16.64 35.78
C ALA A 196 27.91 -16.58 36.97
N ASP A 197 27.61 -15.39 37.49
CA ASP A 197 26.65 -15.19 38.57
C ASP A 197 25.24 -15.63 38.20
N PHE A 198 24.79 -15.28 36.98
CA PHE A 198 23.48 -15.71 36.48
C PHE A 198 23.41 -17.21 36.28
N GLU A 199 24.45 -17.83 35.70
CA GLU A 199 24.51 -19.28 35.48
C GLU A 199 24.52 -20.04 36.83
N ALA A 200 25.23 -19.53 37.84
CA ALA A 200 25.22 -20.06 39.18
C ALA A 200 23.83 -19.98 39.85
N ALA A 201 23.18 -18.82 39.74
CA ALA A 201 21.81 -18.65 40.24
C ALA A 201 20.79 -19.60 39.59
N LEU A 202 20.91 -19.83 38.28
CA LEU A 202 20.05 -20.76 37.52
C LEU A 202 20.33 -22.21 37.92
N SER A 203 21.58 -22.56 38.12
CA SER A 203 21.97 -23.90 38.57
C SER A 203 21.40 -24.20 39.95
N GLU A 204 21.48 -23.22 40.88
CA GLU A 204 20.86 -23.35 42.20
C GLU A 204 19.31 -23.45 42.12
N LEU A 205 18.68 -22.70 41.25
CA LEU A 205 17.24 -22.81 41.03
C LEU A 205 16.85 -24.18 40.47
N ASN A 206 17.62 -24.72 39.52
CA ASN A 206 17.43 -26.06 38.98
C ASN A 206 17.55 -27.13 40.06
N ARG A 207 18.55 -27.00 40.94
CA ARG A 207 18.72 -27.90 42.10
C ARG A 207 17.49 -27.87 43.00
N LYS A 208 16.99 -26.70 43.37
CA LYS A 208 15.79 -26.56 44.22
C LYS A 208 14.54 -27.14 43.58
N ILE A 209 14.38 -27.01 42.27
CA ILE A 209 13.24 -27.61 41.54
C ILE A 209 13.33 -29.14 41.58
N LEU A 210 14.52 -29.70 41.31
CA LEU A 210 14.72 -31.13 41.32
C LEU A 210 14.51 -31.73 42.70
N GLU A 211 14.96 -31.07 43.78
CA GLU A 211 14.75 -31.52 45.16
C GLU A 211 13.27 -31.54 45.58
N LYS A 212 12.45 -30.66 45.03
CA LYS A 212 11.01 -30.59 45.30
C LYS A 212 10.20 -31.67 44.55
N HIS A 213 10.77 -32.30 43.54
CA HIS A 213 10.08 -33.24 42.65
C HIS A 213 10.79 -34.60 42.58
N SER A 214 10.44 -35.51 43.48
CA SER A 214 11.03 -36.85 43.59
C SER A 214 10.94 -37.69 42.29
N SER A 215 9.96 -37.40 41.43
CA SER A 215 9.83 -38.06 40.12
C SER A 215 11.01 -37.86 39.18
N PHE A 216 11.69 -36.69 39.26
CA PHE A 216 12.89 -36.45 38.45
C PHE A 216 14.06 -37.35 38.82
N GLY A 217 14.22 -37.72 40.12
CA GLY A 217 15.19 -38.68 40.57
C GLY A 217 14.98 -40.07 39.92
N THR A 218 13.74 -40.54 39.94
CA THR A 218 13.37 -41.81 39.30
C THR A 218 13.64 -41.83 37.79
N VAL A 219 13.34 -40.71 37.10
CA VAL A 219 13.63 -40.56 35.67
C VAL A 219 15.14 -40.59 35.40
N LYS A 220 15.92 -39.82 36.21
CA LYS A 220 17.36 -39.78 36.10
C LYS A 220 18.00 -41.17 36.27
N ASP A 221 17.55 -41.94 37.27
CA ASP A 221 18.08 -43.30 37.54
C ASP A 221 17.75 -44.28 36.41
N ARG A 222 16.57 -44.16 35.80
CA ARG A 222 16.21 -44.99 34.65
C ARG A 222 17.01 -44.62 33.41
N LEU A 223 17.25 -43.31 33.16
CA LEU A 223 18.06 -42.83 32.03
C LEU A 223 19.53 -43.21 32.20
N LYS A 224 20.09 -43.20 33.45
CA LYS A 224 21.43 -43.69 33.72
C LYS A 224 21.59 -45.15 33.31
N LYS A 225 20.66 -46.01 33.68
CA LYS A 225 20.67 -47.43 33.26
C LYS A 225 20.67 -47.63 31.75
N ALA A 226 19.97 -46.74 31.01
CA ALA A 226 20.00 -46.74 29.55
C ALA A 226 21.30 -46.19 28.97
N ALA A 227 21.91 -45.20 29.63
CA ALA A 227 23.16 -44.58 29.23
C ALA A 227 24.36 -45.56 29.46
N ASP A 228 24.30 -46.46 30.46
CA ASP A 228 25.28 -47.48 30.69
C ASP A 228 25.43 -48.49 29.51
N LEU A 229 24.44 -48.53 28.63
CA LEU A 229 24.49 -49.33 27.40
C LEU A 229 25.19 -48.67 26.23
N ILE A 230 25.54 -47.37 26.37
CA ILE A 230 26.16 -46.56 25.32
C ILE A 230 27.53 -46.11 25.84
N PRO A 231 28.64 -46.30 25.10
CA PRO A 231 29.98 -45.86 25.55
C PRO A 231 30.04 -44.33 25.53
N LEU A 232 29.57 -43.67 26.60
CA LEU A 232 29.69 -42.25 26.87
C LEU A 232 30.96 -41.97 27.65
N GLY A 233 31.50 -40.74 27.49
CA GLY A 233 32.76 -40.34 28.17
C GLY A 233 32.68 -40.37 29.70
N ARG A 234 33.80 -40.06 30.36
CA ARG A 234 33.89 -40.05 31.84
C ARG A 234 33.02 -38.92 32.44
N GLY A 235 32.14 -39.24 33.39
CA GLY A 235 31.29 -38.33 34.13
C GLY A 235 29.87 -38.87 34.37
N ASP A 236 28.97 -38.08 34.98
CA ASP A 236 27.55 -38.41 35.11
C ASP A 236 26.86 -38.25 33.72
N PRO A 237 26.46 -39.37 33.08
CA PRO A 237 26.01 -39.32 31.70
C PRO A 237 24.62 -38.67 31.53
N VAL A 238 23.91 -38.40 32.63
CA VAL A 238 22.55 -37.87 32.60
C VAL A 238 22.40 -36.65 33.52
N THR A 239 22.23 -35.49 32.94
CA THR A 239 21.83 -34.26 33.65
C THR A 239 20.44 -33.90 33.27
N ILE A 240 19.56 -33.60 34.26
CA ILE A 240 18.23 -33.05 34.04
C ILE A 240 18.27 -31.58 34.41
N GLU A 241 18.01 -30.72 33.46
CA GLU A 241 17.93 -29.27 33.65
C GLU A 241 16.49 -28.81 33.42
N PRO A 242 15.67 -28.61 34.48
CA PRO A 242 14.31 -28.11 34.35
C PRO A 242 14.22 -26.74 33.68
N LEU A 243 15.24 -25.88 33.93
CA LEU A 243 15.41 -24.59 33.27
C LEU A 243 16.74 -24.60 32.53
N PRO A 244 16.83 -23.99 31.33
CA PRO A 244 18.10 -23.79 30.66
C PRO A 244 19.08 -23.04 31.56
N THR A 245 20.33 -23.49 31.61
CA THR A 245 21.39 -22.83 32.37
C THR A 245 22.06 -21.70 31.59
N LYS A 246 22.02 -21.76 30.27
CA LYS A 246 22.59 -20.71 29.42
C LYS A 246 21.64 -19.53 29.35
N ILE A 247 22.13 -18.32 29.63
CA ILE A 247 21.37 -17.07 29.61
C ILE A 247 20.70 -16.84 28.26
N PHE A 248 21.40 -17.09 27.16
CA PHE A 248 20.83 -16.96 25.82
C PHE A 248 19.54 -17.78 25.64
N ASP A 249 19.49 -19.00 26.16
CA ASP A 249 18.31 -19.87 26.04
C ASP A 249 17.13 -19.34 26.88
N ILE A 250 17.40 -18.64 27.98
CA ILE A 250 16.37 -17.97 28.79
C ILE A 250 15.88 -16.72 28.11
N LEU A 251 16.79 -15.86 27.66
CA LEU A 251 16.45 -14.63 26.92
C LEU A 251 15.68 -14.96 25.64
N SER A 252 16.01 -16.09 25.00
CA SER A 252 15.28 -16.58 23.86
C SER A 252 13.81 -16.93 24.13
N ARG A 253 13.44 -17.10 25.39
CA ARG A 253 12.05 -17.35 25.84
C ARG A 253 11.38 -16.09 26.44
N THR A 254 12.05 -14.94 26.34
CA THR A 254 11.46 -13.67 26.79
C THR A 254 10.15 -13.41 26.07
N GLN A 255 9.11 -13.09 26.80
CA GLN A 255 7.78 -12.81 26.28
C GLN A 255 7.37 -11.38 26.59
N ILE A 256 6.88 -10.68 25.59
CA ILE A 256 6.23 -9.40 25.79
C ILE A 256 4.79 -9.67 26.22
N SER A 257 4.38 -9.08 27.35
CA SER A 257 3.01 -9.20 27.85
C SER A 257 2.38 -7.84 27.97
N LEU A 258 1.12 -7.72 27.56
CA LEU A 258 0.32 -6.51 27.74
C LEU A 258 -0.64 -6.72 28.91
N SER A 259 -0.81 -5.68 29.74
CA SER A 259 -1.78 -5.69 30.82
C SER A 259 -3.14 -5.25 30.30
N SER A 260 -4.18 -6.05 30.53
CA SER A 260 -5.55 -5.66 30.26
C SER A 260 -6.05 -4.65 31.32
N LYS A 261 -7.19 -4.00 31.06
CA LYS A 261 -7.84 -3.12 32.06
C LYS A 261 -8.18 -3.85 33.36
N SER A 262 -8.32 -5.16 33.35
CA SER A 262 -8.52 -6.01 34.53
C SER A 262 -7.22 -6.33 35.29
N GLY A 263 -6.07 -5.83 34.86
CA GLY A 263 -4.75 -6.08 35.48
C GLY A 263 -4.11 -7.41 35.10
N ALA A 264 -4.80 -8.27 34.35
CA ALA A 264 -4.21 -9.54 33.87
C ALA A 264 -3.12 -9.28 32.82
N ARG A 265 -1.94 -9.88 33.03
CA ARG A 265 -0.83 -9.87 32.07
C ARG A 265 -1.00 -11.02 31.11
N ILE A 266 -1.18 -10.71 29.83
CA ILE A 266 -1.40 -11.69 28.77
C ILE A 266 -0.27 -11.55 27.76
N PRO A 267 0.44 -12.63 27.37
CA PRO A 267 1.43 -12.59 26.33
C PRO A 267 0.87 -12.00 25.02
N ILE A 268 1.65 -11.19 24.33
CA ILE A 268 1.22 -10.52 23.09
C ILE A 268 0.73 -11.53 22.05
N THR A 269 1.29 -12.72 21.99
CA THR A 269 0.89 -13.81 21.08
C THR A 269 -0.51 -14.38 21.38
N ARG A 270 -1.13 -14.00 22.50
CA ARG A 270 -2.50 -14.36 22.89
C ARG A 270 -3.51 -13.24 22.71
N HIS A 271 -3.05 -12.07 22.27
CA HIS A 271 -3.92 -10.95 21.90
C HIS A 271 -4.45 -11.12 20.48
N GLY A 272 -5.48 -10.35 20.14
CA GLY A 272 -6.01 -10.30 18.77
C GLY A 272 -4.96 -9.76 17.78
N ASN A 273 -5.08 -10.17 16.52
CA ASN A 273 -4.10 -9.86 15.46
C ASN A 273 -3.78 -8.37 15.35
N GLY A 274 -4.75 -7.48 15.53
CA GLY A 274 -4.51 -6.03 15.48
C GLY A 274 -3.54 -5.53 16.56
N ALA A 275 -3.65 -6.04 17.80
CA ALA A 275 -2.71 -5.69 18.87
C ALA A 275 -1.32 -6.26 18.60
N GLN A 276 -1.24 -7.47 18.05
CA GLN A 276 0.02 -8.08 17.65
C GLN A 276 0.70 -7.27 16.54
N SER A 277 -0.05 -6.85 15.52
CA SER A 277 0.46 -6.03 14.41
C SER A 277 1.03 -4.70 14.89
N LEU A 278 0.32 -4.00 15.77
CA LEU A 278 0.80 -2.76 16.38
C LEU A 278 2.09 -3.00 17.19
N ALA A 279 2.14 -4.06 17.97
CA ALA A 279 3.32 -4.39 18.77
C ALA A 279 4.55 -4.70 17.89
N VAL A 280 4.38 -5.37 16.75
CA VAL A 280 5.48 -5.61 15.79
C VAL A 280 5.98 -4.29 15.20
N ILE A 281 5.10 -3.38 14.82
CA ILE A 281 5.51 -2.06 14.29
C ILE A 281 6.26 -1.27 15.38
N CYS A 282 5.79 -1.28 16.64
CA CYS A 282 6.50 -0.63 17.76
C CYS A 282 7.85 -1.28 18.05
N LEU A 283 7.94 -2.61 18.01
CA LEU A 283 9.21 -3.34 18.17
C LEU A 283 10.18 -2.99 17.06
N PHE A 284 9.66 -2.89 15.84
CA PHE A 284 10.47 -2.51 14.69
C PHE A 284 10.98 -1.07 14.80
N ASP A 285 10.15 -0.13 15.20
CA ASP A 285 10.57 1.25 15.49
C ASP A 285 11.68 1.28 16.56
N ALA A 286 11.51 0.56 17.67
CA ALA A 286 12.51 0.44 18.71
C ALA A 286 13.83 -0.15 18.19
N PHE A 287 13.77 -1.14 17.29
CA PHE A 287 14.94 -1.70 16.62
C PHE A 287 15.66 -0.65 15.76
N LEU A 288 14.93 0.09 14.93
CA LEU A 288 15.51 1.13 14.09
C LEU A 288 16.22 2.21 14.91
N GLN A 289 15.64 2.61 16.04
CA GLN A 289 16.18 3.66 16.89
C GLN A 289 17.37 3.23 17.75
N SER A 290 17.44 1.96 18.16
CA SER A 290 18.41 1.54 19.18
C SER A 290 19.40 0.49 18.72
N ARG A 291 19.17 -0.19 17.61
CA ARG A 291 19.98 -1.34 17.18
C ARG A 291 20.44 -1.30 15.72
N LEU A 292 19.88 -0.42 14.90
CA LEU A 292 20.22 -0.34 13.49
C LEU A 292 21.72 -0.10 13.29
N GLU A 293 22.25 0.94 13.92
CA GLU A 293 23.66 1.32 13.80
C GLU A 293 24.61 0.21 14.27
N SER A 294 24.34 -0.39 15.42
CA SER A 294 25.18 -1.48 15.95
C SER A 294 25.13 -2.75 15.10
N ALA A 295 24.03 -2.97 14.36
CA ALA A 295 23.83 -4.15 13.52
C ALA A 295 24.38 -3.99 12.10
N TYR A 296 24.36 -2.77 11.54
CA TYR A 296 24.64 -2.49 10.13
C TYR A 296 25.68 -1.41 9.89
N GLY A 297 26.04 -0.61 10.90
CA GLY A 297 27.00 0.48 10.83
C GLY A 297 26.35 1.86 10.82
N GLU A 298 27.16 2.89 11.06
CA GLU A 298 26.76 4.29 11.22
C GLU A 298 26.03 4.87 9.98
N HIS A 299 26.44 4.43 8.79
CA HIS A 299 25.90 4.93 7.52
C HIS A 299 24.69 4.14 7.00
N ALA A 300 24.12 3.26 7.81
CA ALA A 300 22.98 2.43 7.39
C ALA A 300 21.69 3.25 7.29
N GLU A 301 21.12 3.34 6.08
CA GLU A 301 19.78 3.90 5.83
C GLU A 301 18.81 2.76 5.51
N PRO A 302 17.85 2.44 6.38
CA PRO A 302 16.98 1.28 6.18
C PRO A 302 15.96 1.52 5.09
N LEU A 303 15.71 0.47 4.28
CA LEU A 303 14.60 0.39 3.34
C LEU A 303 13.52 -0.51 3.93
N LEU A 304 12.32 0.04 4.10
CA LEU A 304 11.18 -0.65 4.71
C LEU A 304 10.16 -1.01 3.62
N ALA A 305 10.00 -2.30 3.36
CA ALA A 305 8.97 -2.83 2.47
C ALA A 305 7.84 -3.40 3.34
N LEU A 306 6.70 -2.70 3.36
CA LEU A 306 5.58 -2.99 4.26
C LEU A 306 4.36 -3.41 3.44
N GLU A 307 3.92 -4.66 3.61
CA GLU A 307 2.76 -5.19 2.91
C GLU A 307 1.53 -5.16 3.82
N GLU A 308 0.54 -4.37 3.43
CA GLU A 308 -0.74 -4.22 4.13
C GLU A 308 -0.58 -4.08 5.66
N PRO A 309 0.19 -3.09 6.15
CA PRO A 309 0.50 -2.97 7.58
C PRO A 309 -0.74 -2.72 8.44
N GLU A 310 -1.84 -2.33 7.82
CA GLU A 310 -3.15 -2.14 8.45
C GLU A 310 -4.01 -3.41 8.51
N ALA A 311 -3.55 -4.54 7.97
CA ALA A 311 -4.32 -5.77 7.98
C ALA A 311 -4.77 -6.14 9.41
N HIS A 312 -6.04 -6.49 9.55
CA HIS A 312 -6.68 -6.82 10.84
C HIS A 312 -6.84 -5.67 11.84
N LEU A 313 -6.55 -4.42 11.46
CA LEU A 313 -6.77 -3.26 12.30
C LEU A 313 -8.18 -2.69 12.12
N HIS A 314 -8.73 -2.17 13.23
CA HIS A 314 -9.93 -1.35 13.14
C HIS A 314 -9.62 -0.06 12.35
N PRO A 315 -10.55 0.52 11.56
CA PRO A 315 -10.32 1.72 10.75
C PRO A 315 -9.63 2.88 11.48
N SER A 316 -10.01 3.16 12.73
CA SER A 316 -9.36 4.19 13.53
C SER A 316 -7.90 3.88 13.86
N ALA A 317 -7.55 2.61 14.06
CA ALA A 317 -6.18 2.16 14.27
C ALA A 317 -5.36 2.18 12.97
N ALA A 318 -5.97 1.81 11.84
CA ALA A 318 -5.33 1.89 10.52
C ALA A 318 -4.88 3.31 10.20
N LYS A 319 -5.72 4.31 10.49
CA LYS A 319 -5.37 5.73 10.34
C LYS A 319 -4.20 6.14 11.25
N ALA A 320 -4.18 5.69 12.51
CA ALA A 320 -3.09 5.96 13.45
C ALA A 320 -1.78 5.30 12.99
N VAL A 321 -1.85 4.08 12.48
CA VAL A 321 -0.70 3.36 11.90
C VAL A 321 -0.15 4.12 10.70
N GLY A 322 -0.99 4.64 9.81
CA GLY A 322 -0.54 5.46 8.68
C GLY A 322 0.33 6.64 9.12
N ALA A 323 -0.05 7.36 10.18
CA ALA A 323 0.75 8.44 10.75
C ALA A 323 2.06 7.92 11.39
N MET A 324 2.00 6.81 12.13
CA MET A 324 3.17 6.19 12.76
C MET A 324 4.18 5.71 11.71
N LEU A 325 3.73 5.07 10.63
CA LEU A 325 4.60 4.60 9.56
C LEU A 325 5.35 5.75 8.88
N GLN A 326 4.74 6.93 8.76
CA GLN A 326 5.41 8.10 8.21
C GLN A 326 6.55 8.61 9.11
N SER A 327 6.45 8.45 10.44
CA SER A 327 7.46 8.91 11.40
C SER A 327 8.65 7.94 11.55
N LEU A 328 8.55 6.69 11.08
CA LEU A 328 9.67 5.75 11.12
C LEU A 328 10.88 6.31 10.38
N SER A 329 12.08 6.02 10.85
CA SER A 329 13.32 6.34 10.11
C SER A 329 13.48 5.46 8.87
N GLY A 330 14.20 5.97 7.87
CA GLY A 330 14.46 5.28 6.61
C GLY A 330 13.40 5.46 5.53
N GLN A 331 13.68 4.91 4.34
CA GLN A 331 12.79 4.95 3.18
C GLN A 331 11.71 3.86 3.29
N LYS A 332 10.46 4.18 2.92
CA LYS A 332 9.32 3.31 3.08
C LYS A 332 8.59 3.06 1.77
N ILE A 333 8.36 1.79 1.46
CA ILE A 333 7.51 1.37 0.34
C ILE A 333 6.39 0.54 0.95
N ILE A 334 5.18 1.06 0.88
CA ILE A 334 4.00 0.52 1.56
C ILE A 334 2.99 0.08 0.51
N THR A 335 2.48 -1.14 0.59
CA THR A 335 1.29 -1.54 -0.18
C THR A 335 0.07 -1.50 0.71
N THR A 336 -1.05 -1.03 0.19
CA THR A 336 -2.30 -0.97 0.95
C THR A 336 -3.53 -1.12 0.06
N HIS A 337 -4.59 -1.65 0.66
CA HIS A 337 -5.96 -1.64 0.15
C HIS A 337 -6.90 -0.78 1.03
N SER A 338 -6.36 -0.12 2.06
CA SER A 338 -7.15 0.66 3.01
C SER A 338 -7.24 2.13 2.63
N GLY A 339 -8.43 2.58 2.33
CA GLY A 339 -8.71 4.01 2.18
C GLY A 339 -8.47 4.80 3.47
N ASP A 340 -8.68 4.19 4.65
CA ASP A 340 -8.41 4.83 5.94
C ASP A 340 -6.91 5.11 6.16
N LEU A 341 -6.03 4.21 5.71
CA LEU A 341 -4.59 4.46 5.70
C LEU A 341 -4.25 5.59 4.74
N LEU A 342 -4.81 5.56 3.52
CA LEU A 342 -4.56 6.58 2.48
C LEU A 342 -5.05 7.96 2.90
N ALA A 343 -6.09 8.07 3.70
CA ALA A 343 -6.57 9.36 4.21
C ALA A 343 -5.51 10.15 5.00
N GLY A 344 -4.45 9.51 5.47
CA GLY A 344 -3.30 10.13 6.13
C GLY A 344 -2.08 10.38 5.22
N VAL A 345 -2.10 9.94 3.96
CA VAL A 345 -0.96 9.98 3.03
C VAL A 345 -1.15 11.10 2.01
N PRO A 346 -0.17 12.00 1.80
CA PRO A 346 -0.23 13.00 0.74
C PRO A 346 -0.30 12.34 -0.65
N LEU A 347 -1.13 12.87 -1.55
CA LEU A 347 -1.35 12.34 -2.90
C LEU A 347 -0.06 12.17 -3.71
N ILE A 348 0.89 13.08 -3.54
CA ILE A 348 2.19 13.03 -4.23
C ILE A 348 3.00 11.77 -3.89
N LYS A 349 2.74 11.14 -2.74
CA LYS A 349 3.43 9.92 -2.28
C LYS A 349 2.78 8.64 -2.80
N ILE A 350 1.66 8.75 -3.52
CA ILE A 350 0.90 7.61 -4.01
C ILE A 350 1.38 7.21 -5.40
N ARG A 351 1.51 5.91 -5.61
CA ARG A 351 1.75 5.27 -6.91
C ARG A 351 0.61 4.28 -7.15
N ARG A 352 -0.22 4.56 -8.13
CA ARG A 352 -1.32 3.66 -8.48
C ARG A 352 -0.89 2.72 -9.60
N LEU A 353 -0.99 1.43 -9.33
CA LEU A 353 -0.78 0.39 -10.32
C LEU A 353 -2.13 0.03 -10.95
N SER A 354 -2.15 -0.07 -12.27
CA SER A 354 -3.31 -0.56 -13.03
C SER A 354 -2.86 -1.51 -14.13
N ARG A 355 -3.79 -2.27 -14.69
CA ARG A 355 -3.51 -3.12 -15.85
C ARG A 355 -4.18 -2.51 -17.07
N ARG A 356 -3.42 -2.31 -18.15
CA ARG A 356 -3.94 -1.86 -19.43
C ARG A 356 -3.45 -2.78 -20.54
N ASN A 357 -4.37 -3.33 -21.34
CA ASN A 357 -4.04 -4.26 -22.41
C ASN A 357 -3.15 -5.45 -21.95
N GLY A 358 -3.35 -5.91 -20.74
CA GLY A 358 -2.55 -6.99 -20.14
C GLY A 358 -1.26 -6.55 -19.47
N GLU A 359 -0.77 -5.34 -19.70
CA GLU A 359 0.46 -4.79 -19.12
C GLU A 359 0.17 -4.01 -17.83
N ILE A 360 1.10 -4.08 -16.88
CA ILE A 360 1.03 -3.33 -15.63
C ILE A 360 1.67 -1.95 -15.83
N CYS A 361 0.89 -0.91 -15.51
CA CYS A 361 1.31 0.49 -15.60
C CYS A 361 1.36 1.12 -14.19
N VAL A 362 2.32 2.04 -13.99
CA VAL A 362 2.41 2.89 -12.80
C VAL A 362 1.95 4.30 -13.13
N HIS A 363 1.07 4.81 -12.29
CA HIS A 363 0.57 6.18 -12.38
C HIS A 363 0.96 6.95 -11.11
N GLN A 364 1.43 8.17 -11.30
CA GLN A 364 1.84 9.07 -10.22
C GLN A 364 1.63 10.52 -10.64
N ILE A 365 1.50 11.40 -9.68
CA ILE A 365 1.42 12.84 -9.95
C ILE A 365 2.81 13.32 -10.39
N GLY A 366 2.87 13.94 -11.58
CA GLY A 366 4.09 14.53 -12.13
C GLY A 366 4.49 15.80 -11.37
N GLU A 367 5.79 16.10 -11.36
CA GLU A 367 6.31 17.33 -10.79
C GLU A 367 5.73 18.56 -11.52
N GLY A 368 5.29 19.58 -10.77
CA GLY A 368 4.78 20.82 -11.33
C GLY A 368 3.38 20.77 -11.97
N VAL A 369 2.69 19.60 -11.96
CA VAL A 369 1.33 19.48 -12.52
C VAL A 369 0.31 20.28 -11.71
N PHE A 370 0.50 20.33 -10.39
CA PHE A 370 -0.34 21.07 -9.46
C PHE A 370 0.49 22.05 -8.65
N THR A 371 -0.11 23.17 -8.29
CA THR A 371 0.40 24.04 -7.24
C THR A 371 0.20 23.40 -5.87
N LYS A 372 0.93 23.88 -4.86
CA LYS A 372 0.77 23.41 -3.48
C LYS A 372 -0.67 23.58 -2.97
N GLU A 373 -1.28 24.73 -3.26
CA GLU A 373 -2.67 25.02 -2.84
C GLU A 373 -3.68 24.07 -3.49
N GLU A 374 -3.47 23.71 -4.75
CA GLU A 374 -4.33 22.73 -5.45
C GLU A 374 -4.19 21.34 -4.86
N LEU A 375 -2.96 20.90 -4.57
CA LEU A 375 -2.72 19.62 -3.88
C LEU A 375 -3.36 19.61 -2.50
N ASP A 376 -3.24 20.66 -1.71
CA ASP A 376 -3.84 20.73 -0.36
C ASP A 376 -5.38 20.59 -0.42
N LYS A 377 -6.03 21.19 -1.43
CA LYS A 377 -7.48 21.06 -1.64
C LYS A 377 -7.87 19.64 -2.07
N LEU A 378 -7.11 19.05 -2.97
CA LEU A 378 -7.34 17.67 -3.42
C LEU A 378 -7.08 16.67 -2.29
N ASP A 379 -6.00 16.82 -1.54
CA ASP A 379 -5.70 16.01 -0.35
C ASP A 379 -6.83 16.08 0.68
N TYR A 380 -7.38 17.27 0.92
CA TYR A 380 -8.52 17.43 1.83
C TYR A 380 -9.75 16.63 1.33
N GLN A 381 -10.04 16.70 0.04
CA GLN A 381 -11.19 15.99 -0.54
C GLN A 381 -11.00 14.47 -0.48
N VAL A 382 -9.80 13.98 -0.78
CA VAL A 382 -9.47 12.56 -0.64
C VAL A 382 -9.59 12.09 0.81
N ARG A 383 -9.11 12.89 1.78
CA ARG A 383 -9.28 12.57 3.22
C ARG A 383 -10.75 12.53 3.65
N SER A 384 -11.58 13.44 3.13
CA SER A 384 -13.01 13.48 3.46
C SER A 384 -13.77 12.28 2.92
N SER A 385 -13.36 11.73 1.79
CA SER A 385 -13.89 10.49 1.20
C SER A 385 -13.20 9.21 1.74
N ARG A 386 -12.38 9.32 2.78
CA ARG A 386 -11.58 8.21 3.33
C ARG A 386 -10.72 7.51 2.29
N GLY A 387 -10.22 8.24 1.29
CA GLY A 387 -9.34 7.71 0.25
C GLY A 387 -9.94 6.68 -0.70
N SER A 388 -11.21 6.28 -0.54
CA SER A 388 -11.85 5.23 -1.33
C SER A 388 -11.86 5.54 -2.83
N LEU A 389 -12.03 6.82 -3.18
CA LEU A 389 -12.05 7.25 -4.58
C LEU A 389 -10.77 6.93 -5.38
N LEU A 390 -9.64 6.72 -4.71
CA LEU A 390 -8.36 6.39 -5.37
C LEU A 390 -8.31 4.95 -5.89
N PHE A 391 -9.22 4.09 -5.43
CA PHE A 391 -9.34 2.71 -5.91
C PHE A 391 -10.32 2.56 -7.07
N SER A 392 -11.02 3.64 -7.44
CA SER A 392 -12.01 3.62 -8.52
C SER A 392 -11.34 3.43 -9.88
N ARG A 393 -12.09 2.81 -10.80
CA ARG A 393 -11.75 2.71 -12.23
C ARG A 393 -12.21 3.92 -13.01
N CYS A 394 -13.36 4.48 -12.59
CA CYS A 394 -13.96 5.66 -13.22
C CYS A 394 -14.51 6.62 -12.16
N TRP A 395 -14.30 7.91 -12.38
CA TRP A 395 -14.94 8.97 -11.60
C TRP A 395 -16.10 9.56 -12.38
N LEU A 396 -17.30 9.45 -11.83
CA LEU A 396 -18.48 10.17 -12.29
C LEU A 396 -18.50 11.52 -11.55
N LEU A 397 -18.03 12.55 -12.24
CA LEU A 397 -17.89 13.90 -11.72
C LEU A 397 -19.20 14.67 -11.89
N VAL A 398 -19.75 15.16 -10.78
CA VAL A 398 -21.05 15.85 -10.72
C VAL A 398 -20.95 17.19 -10.01
N GLU A 399 -21.89 18.10 -10.27
CA GLU A 399 -21.84 19.45 -9.70
C GLU A 399 -22.21 19.48 -8.24
N GLY A 400 -23.22 18.72 -7.82
CA GLY A 400 -23.82 18.93 -6.51
C GLY A 400 -24.26 17.68 -5.76
N GLU A 401 -24.80 17.97 -4.59
CA GLU A 401 -25.25 16.97 -3.60
C GLU A 401 -26.47 16.17 -4.10
N THR A 402 -27.31 16.80 -4.97
CA THR A 402 -28.49 16.13 -5.55
C THR A 402 -28.07 14.97 -6.43
N GLU A 403 -27.13 15.20 -7.33
CA GLU A 403 -26.58 14.17 -8.23
C GLU A 403 -25.85 13.10 -7.44
N GLY A 404 -25.01 13.52 -6.48
CA GLY A 404 -24.26 12.61 -5.61
C GLY A 404 -25.15 11.65 -4.82
N THR A 405 -26.36 12.09 -4.47
CA THR A 405 -27.34 11.28 -3.76
C THR A 405 -28.18 10.43 -4.72
N LEU A 406 -28.62 11.01 -5.85
CA LEU A 406 -29.59 10.41 -6.76
C LEU A 406 -28.96 9.38 -7.71
N LEU A 407 -27.79 9.67 -8.28
CA LEU A 407 -27.19 8.81 -9.31
C LEU A 407 -26.86 7.41 -8.82
N PRO A 408 -26.31 7.18 -7.61
CA PRO A 408 -26.10 5.83 -7.11
C PRO A 408 -27.40 5.02 -7.02
N GLU A 409 -28.51 5.64 -6.58
CA GLU A 409 -29.82 4.98 -6.52
C GLU A 409 -30.41 4.72 -7.91
N CYS A 410 -30.27 5.68 -8.82
CA CYS A 410 -30.66 5.49 -10.22
C CYS A 410 -29.88 4.34 -10.86
N ALA A 411 -28.59 4.26 -10.62
CA ALA A 411 -27.74 3.20 -11.13
C ALA A 411 -28.18 1.83 -10.61
N ARG A 412 -28.42 1.71 -9.30
CA ARG A 412 -28.91 0.47 -8.68
C ARG A 412 -30.25 0.02 -9.31
N ILE A 413 -31.18 0.94 -9.52
CA ILE A 413 -32.50 0.63 -10.14
C ILE A 413 -32.32 0.30 -11.63
N HIS A 414 -31.41 0.96 -12.32
CA HIS A 414 -31.06 0.67 -13.72
C HIS A 414 -30.43 -0.72 -13.89
N GLY A 415 -29.83 -1.28 -12.82
CA GLY A 415 -29.19 -2.59 -12.81
C GLY A 415 -27.64 -2.51 -12.85
N CYS A 416 -27.08 -1.34 -12.51
CA CYS A 416 -25.65 -1.10 -12.38
C CYS A 416 -25.33 -0.78 -10.91
N ASP A 417 -24.50 -1.62 -10.28
CA ASP A 417 -23.92 -1.33 -8.97
C ASP A 417 -22.62 -0.55 -9.19
N LEU A 418 -22.62 0.76 -8.87
CA LEU A 418 -21.47 1.63 -9.11
C LEU A 418 -20.23 1.16 -8.34
N ASP A 419 -20.40 0.71 -7.09
CA ASP A 419 -19.28 0.24 -6.27
C ASP A 419 -18.68 -1.04 -6.85
N ALA A 420 -19.51 -1.99 -7.28
CA ALA A 420 -19.06 -3.24 -7.91
C ALA A 420 -18.36 -3.00 -9.26
N GLU A 421 -18.78 -1.99 -10.02
CA GLU A 421 -18.12 -1.58 -11.28
C GLU A 421 -16.90 -0.68 -11.05
N GLY A 422 -16.60 -0.31 -9.81
CA GLY A 422 -15.47 0.57 -9.47
C GLY A 422 -15.70 2.02 -9.91
N ILE A 423 -16.93 2.51 -9.84
CA ILE A 423 -17.31 3.88 -10.21
C ILE A 423 -17.57 4.68 -8.93
N SER A 424 -16.88 5.81 -8.74
CA SER A 424 -17.19 6.75 -7.67
C SER A 424 -17.85 7.99 -8.20
N CYS A 425 -19.02 8.34 -7.63
CA CYS A 425 -19.70 9.60 -7.88
C CYS A 425 -19.09 10.69 -6.99
N ILE A 426 -18.55 11.76 -7.60
CA ILE A 426 -17.73 12.77 -6.91
C ILE A 426 -18.27 14.17 -7.22
N GLU A 427 -18.63 14.91 -6.17
CA GLU A 427 -18.96 16.33 -6.27
C GLU A 427 -17.68 17.16 -6.48
N PHE A 428 -17.62 17.91 -7.57
CA PHE A 428 -16.41 18.65 -7.93
C PHE A 428 -16.45 20.14 -7.60
N THR A 429 -17.58 20.74 -7.23
CA THR A 429 -17.74 22.20 -7.10
C THR A 429 -16.79 22.83 -6.08
N ARG A 430 -16.40 22.11 -5.03
CA ARG A 430 -15.50 22.62 -3.99
C ARG A 430 -14.06 22.79 -4.44
N VAL A 431 -13.62 22.00 -5.41
CA VAL A 431 -12.22 21.94 -5.88
C VAL A 431 -12.09 22.44 -7.32
N GLY A 432 -13.10 22.16 -8.14
CA GLY A 432 -13.16 22.45 -9.56
C GLY A 432 -12.96 21.20 -10.43
N VAL A 433 -13.77 21.08 -11.48
CA VAL A 433 -13.80 19.90 -12.37
C VAL A 433 -12.45 19.66 -13.04
N GLU A 434 -11.76 20.71 -13.48
CA GLU A 434 -10.45 20.64 -14.13
C GLU A 434 -9.40 19.93 -13.27
N LYS A 435 -9.37 20.22 -11.96
CA LYS A 435 -8.40 19.64 -11.04
C LYS A 435 -8.65 18.17 -10.79
N PHE A 436 -9.92 17.77 -10.71
CA PHE A 436 -10.27 16.36 -10.62
C PHE A 436 -9.92 15.60 -11.89
N ILE A 437 -10.17 16.17 -13.06
CA ILE A 437 -9.80 15.55 -14.34
C ILE A 437 -8.29 15.39 -14.44
N LYS A 438 -7.50 16.45 -14.14
CA LYS A 438 -6.04 16.35 -14.11
C LYS A 438 -5.55 15.28 -13.14
N LEU A 439 -6.15 15.19 -11.95
CA LEU A 439 -5.78 14.16 -10.98
C LEU A 439 -6.13 12.75 -11.47
N ALA A 440 -7.31 12.57 -12.06
CA ALA A 440 -7.73 11.31 -12.65
C ALA A 440 -6.74 10.86 -13.74
N ASP A 441 -6.37 11.77 -14.64
CA ASP A 441 -5.40 11.49 -15.71
C ASP A 441 -4.01 11.11 -15.15
N GLN A 442 -3.53 11.81 -14.11
CA GLN A 442 -2.26 11.48 -13.45
C GLN A 442 -2.29 10.13 -12.76
N LEU A 443 -3.43 9.73 -12.21
CA LEU A 443 -3.59 8.44 -11.51
C LEU A 443 -4.12 7.32 -12.42
N GLY A 444 -4.29 7.59 -13.73
CA GLY A 444 -4.80 6.60 -14.67
C GLY A 444 -6.23 6.14 -14.38
N ILE A 445 -7.07 7.02 -13.81
CA ILE A 445 -8.48 6.78 -13.57
C ILE A 445 -9.27 7.40 -14.72
N THR A 446 -10.24 6.68 -15.29
CA THR A 446 -11.13 7.26 -16.28
C THR A 446 -12.13 8.20 -15.59
N TRP A 447 -12.74 9.09 -16.37
CA TRP A 447 -13.68 10.05 -15.80
C TRP A 447 -14.80 10.37 -16.78
N PHE A 448 -15.95 10.69 -16.22
CA PHE A 448 -17.12 11.18 -16.93
C PHE A 448 -17.72 12.37 -16.18
N VAL A 449 -18.06 13.45 -16.87
CA VAL A 449 -18.63 14.67 -16.30
C VAL A 449 -20.11 14.76 -16.67
N LEU A 450 -20.95 14.95 -15.66
CA LEU A 450 -22.32 15.39 -15.82
C LEU A 450 -22.42 16.84 -15.32
N ALA A 451 -22.75 17.76 -16.23
CA ALA A 451 -22.88 19.19 -15.94
C ALA A 451 -24.32 19.66 -16.09
N ASP A 452 -24.70 20.67 -15.32
CA ASP A 452 -25.97 21.36 -15.44
C ASP A 452 -26.06 22.15 -16.76
N ASN A 453 -27.25 22.45 -17.22
CA ASN A 453 -27.50 23.31 -18.36
C ASN A 453 -27.86 24.75 -17.91
N ASP A 454 -26.96 25.31 -17.15
CA ASP A 454 -27.01 26.69 -16.67
C ASP A 454 -25.65 27.41 -16.92
N PRO A 455 -25.50 28.72 -16.64
CA PRO A 455 -24.24 29.43 -16.89
C PRO A 455 -23.03 28.85 -16.16
N ALA A 456 -23.20 28.26 -14.97
CA ALA A 456 -22.13 27.63 -14.22
C ALA A 456 -21.74 26.29 -14.85
N GLY A 457 -22.73 25.44 -15.16
CA GLY A 457 -22.55 24.16 -15.82
C GLY A 457 -21.87 24.27 -17.18
N LEU A 458 -22.24 25.28 -18.00
CA LEU A 458 -21.56 25.57 -19.27
C LEU A 458 -20.09 25.98 -19.06
N THR A 459 -19.77 26.67 -17.97
CA THR A 459 -18.37 26.99 -17.60
C THR A 459 -17.61 25.72 -17.24
N TYR A 460 -18.22 24.82 -16.48
CA TYR A 460 -17.63 23.52 -16.12
C TYR A 460 -17.47 22.59 -17.34
N GLU A 461 -18.45 22.58 -18.23
CA GLU A 461 -18.36 21.85 -19.51
C GLU A 461 -17.14 22.32 -20.32
N ASN A 462 -16.95 23.65 -20.48
CA ASN A 462 -15.83 24.21 -21.20
C ASN A 462 -14.49 23.89 -20.51
N SER A 463 -14.45 23.94 -19.18
CA SER A 463 -13.27 23.54 -18.40
C SER A 463 -12.96 22.07 -18.61
N ALA A 464 -13.96 21.19 -18.59
CA ALA A 464 -13.79 19.75 -18.86
C ALA A 464 -13.33 19.50 -20.31
N LYS A 465 -13.92 20.21 -21.29
CA LYS A 465 -13.50 20.12 -22.71
C LYS A 465 -12.03 20.47 -22.91
N SER A 466 -11.49 21.41 -22.16
CA SER A 466 -10.06 21.77 -22.24
C SER A 466 -9.11 20.67 -21.78
N GLN A 467 -9.63 19.66 -21.03
CA GLN A 467 -8.87 18.53 -20.49
C GLN A 467 -9.04 17.23 -21.30
N LEU A 468 -9.74 17.27 -22.43
CA LEU A 468 -10.00 16.05 -23.22
C LEU A 468 -8.74 15.40 -23.81
N ASN A 469 -7.69 16.18 -24.08
CA ASN A 469 -6.42 15.66 -24.61
C ASN A 469 -6.63 14.74 -25.83
N GLY A 470 -7.54 15.13 -26.76
CA GLY A 470 -7.85 14.35 -27.96
C GLY A 470 -8.96 13.29 -27.81
N ARG A 471 -9.47 13.09 -26.60
CA ARG A 471 -10.61 12.18 -26.36
C ARG A 471 -11.91 12.78 -26.91
N PRO A 472 -12.87 11.96 -27.43
CA PRO A 472 -14.18 12.46 -27.89
C PRO A 472 -14.97 13.03 -26.71
N ALA A 473 -15.48 14.25 -26.85
CA ALA A 473 -16.29 14.88 -25.79
C ALA A 473 -17.58 14.09 -25.49
N SER A 474 -18.20 13.48 -26.50
CA SER A 474 -19.40 12.64 -26.35
C SER A 474 -19.23 11.50 -25.36
N ASP A 475 -18.00 10.99 -25.21
CA ASP A 475 -17.70 9.81 -24.40
C ASP A 475 -17.35 10.17 -22.95
N HIS A 476 -17.10 11.47 -22.69
CA HIS A 476 -16.60 11.93 -21.39
C HIS A 476 -17.45 13.04 -20.75
N ILE A 477 -18.31 13.71 -21.51
CA ILE A 477 -19.05 14.87 -21.02
C ILE A 477 -20.51 14.79 -21.46
N ARG A 478 -21.41 15.00 -20.53
CA ARG A 478 -22.84 15.19 -20.79
C ARG A 478 -23.33 16.42 -20.04
N VAL A 479 -24.13 17.24 -20.72
CA VAL A 479 -24.89 18.35 -20.13
C VAL A 479 -26.34 17.92 -20.02
N LEU A 480 -27.03 18.33 -18.97
CA LEU A 480 -28.45 18.11 -18.80
C LEU A 480 -29.24 18.77 -19.94
N ASP A 481 -30.37 18.20 -20.28
CA ASP A 481 -31.22 18.76 -21.36
C ASP A 481 -31.86 20.10 -20.93
N HIS A 482 -32.06 20.31 -19.61
CA HIS A 482 -32.73 21.49 -19.07
C HIS A 482 -32.16 21.92 -17.71
N GLY A 483 -31.77 23.21 -17.57
CA GLY A 483 -31.45 23.87 -16.32
C GLY A 483 -30.48 23.11 -15.41
N ASP A 484 -30.75 23.16 -14.11
CA ASP A 484 -30.09 22.36 -13.09
C ASP A 484 -30.80 21.00 -12.90
N MET A 485 -30.20 20.10 -12.10
CA MET A 485 -30.72 18.76 -11.85
C MET A 485 -32.17 18.80 -11.33
N GLU A 486 -32.50 19.75 -10.45
CA GLU A 486 -33.86 19.87 -9.89
C GLU A 486 -34.90 20.23 -10.98
N VAL A 487 -34.57 21.18 -11.86
CA VAL A 487 -35.42 21.56 -12.98
C VAL A 487 -35.59 20.40 -13.97
N PHE A 488 -34.48 19.73 -14.29
CA PHE A 488 -34.49 18.55 -15.15
C PHE A 488 -35.44 17.47 -14.59
N LEU A 489 -35.34 17.13 -13.31
CA LEU A 489 -36.17 16.12 -12.67
C LEU A 489 -37.67 16.53 -12.65
N CYS A 490 -37.97 17.82 -12.47
CA CYS A 490 -39.34 18.30 -12.55
C CYS A 490 -39.93 18.08 -13.95
N ILE A 491 -39.15 18.31 -15.01
CA ILE A 491 -39.57 18.11 -16.41
C ILE A 491 -39.74 16.61 -16.71
N GLU A 492 -38.88 15.77 -16.16
CA GLU A 492 -38.96 14.30 -16.29
C GLU A 492 -40.12 13.67 -15.48
N GLY A 493 -40.99 14.49 -14.90
CA GLY A 493 -42.24 14.03 -14.28
C GLY A 493 -42.22 13.88 -12.77
N PHE A 494 -41.20 14.41 -12.09
CA PHE A 494 -41.07 14.39 -10.62
C PHE A 494 -41.45 15.74 -9.99
N GLY A 495 -42.00 16.70 -10.75
CA GLY A 495 -42.29 18.06 -10.29
C GLY A 495 -43.25 18.12 -9.09
N SER A 496 -44.17 17.17 -8.95
CA SER A 496 -45.11 17.11 -7.81
C SER A 496 -44.40 17.01 -6.46
N ILE A 497 -43.20 16.36 -6.40
CA ILE A 497 -42.38 16.26 -5.19
C ILE A 497 -41.91 17.65 -4.78
N TYR A 498 -41.43 18.43 -5.72
CA TYR A 498 -40.94 19.79 -5.49
C TYR A 498 -42.10 20.76 -5.17
N GLU A 499 -43.23 20.65 -5.85
CA GLU A 499 -44.40 21.46 -5.54
C GLU A 499 -44.94 21.24 -4.13
N SER A 500 -44.94 19.99 -3.66
CA SER A 500 -45.40 19.66 -2.30
C SER A 500 -44.49 20.23 -1.21
N GLY A 501 -43.24 20.53 -1.55
CA GLY A 501 -42.24 21.04 -0.62
C GLY A 501 -42.27 22.56 -0.39
N ILE A 502 -43.14 23.32 -1.09
CA ILE A 502 -43.27 24.75 -0.95
C ILE A 502 -44.61 25.15 -0.28
N SER A 503 -44.54 26.21 0.55
CA SER A 503 -45.76 26.73 1.21
C SER A 503 -46.72 27.39 0.20
N SER A 504 -48.02 27.45 0.55
CA SER A 504 -49.03 28.10 -0.28
C SER A 504 -48.68 29.55 -0.61
N GLN A 505 -48.05 30.28 0.32
CA GLN A 505 -47.62 31.66 0.11
C GLN A 505 -46.49 31.76 -0.93
N LYS A 506 -45.53 30.84 -0.94
CA LYS A 506 -44.46 30.78 -1.95
C LYS A 506 -44.99 30.32 -3.30
N LYS A 507 -45.96 29.39 -3.29
CA LYS A 507 -46.63 28.90 -4.51
C LYS A 507 -47.38 30.03 -5.26
N SER A 508 -47.97 31.00 -4.54
CA SER A 508 -48.61 32.17 -5.13
C SER A 508 -47.63 33.18 -5.78
N GLN A 509 -46.35 33.05 -5.54
CA GLN A 509 -45.30 33.89 -6.14
C GLN A 509 -44.77 33.29 -7.46
N VAL A 510 -45.11 32.04 -7.78
CA VAL A 510 -44.76 31.39 -9.03
C VAL A 510 -45.72 31.87 -10.11
N ASN A 511 -45.26 32.66 -11.06
CA ASN A 511 -46.07 33.33 -12.10
C ASN A 511 -45.81 32.80 -13.50
N ALA A 512 -44.84 31.91 -13.70
CA ALA A 512 -44.62 31.29 -14.99
C ALA A 512 -45.69 30.25 -15.32
N THR A 513 -45.87 29.96 -16.60
CA THR A 513 -46.85 28.95 -17.07
C THR A 513 -46.45 27.57 -16.55
N ASN A 514 -47.39 26.88 -15.90
CA ASN A 514 -47.18 25.55 -15.34
C ASN A 514 -46.58 24.58 -16.38
N GLY A 515 -45.61 23.76 -15.97
CA GLY A 515 -44.91 22.79 -16.81
C GLY A 515 -43.78 23.33 -17.67
N THR A 516 -43.59 24.66 -17.70
CA THR A 516 -42.42 25.24 -18.41
C THR A 516 -41.13 25.16 -17.58
N PRO A 517 -39.94 25.15 -18.20
CA PRO A 517 -38.69 25.21 -17.47
C PRO A 517 -38.59 26.40 -16.49
N LEU A 518 -39.13 27.56 -16.88
CA LEU A 518 -39.18 28.74 -16.02
C LEU A 518 -40.10 28.53 -14.80
N TYR A 519 -41.24 27.86 -14.98
CA TYR A 519 -42.10 27.50 -13.86
C TYR A 519 -41.36 26.63 -12.85
N TRP A 520 -40.73 25.59 -13.34
CA TRP A 520 -39.98 24.66 -12.49
C TRP A 520 -38.79 25.32 -11.80
N LYS A 521 -38.11 26.25 -12.47
CA LYS A 521 -37.04 27.05 -11.86
C LYS A 521 -37.55 27.90 -10.69
N GLN A 522 -38.72 28.56 -10.87
CA GLN A 522 -39.34 29.31 -9.77
C GLN A 522 -39.77 28.41 -8.60
N VAL A 523 -40.26 27.20 -8.88
CA VAL A 523 -40.63 26.20 -7.86
C VAL A 523 -39.40 25.70 -7.10
N THR A 524 -38.30 25.37 -7.77
CA THR A 524 -37.06 24.90 -7.15
C THR A 524 -36.35 26.00 -6.36
N ASP A 525 -36.34 27.23 -6.87
CA ASP A 525 -35.76 28.38 -6.15
C ASP A 525 -36.58 28.77 -4.89
N ALA A 526 -37.88 28.47 -4.87
CA ALA A 526 -38.73 28.68 -3.70
C ALA A 526 -38.52 27.65 -2.58
N GLN A 527 -37.79 26.57 -2.82
CA GLN A 527 -37.45 25.57 -1.81
C GLN A 527 -36.60 26.13 -0.66
N SER A 528 -36.57 25.42 0.45
CA SER A 528 -35.59 25.71 1.51
C SER A 528 -34.21 25.16 1.10
N LYS A 529 -33.15 25.80 1.55
CA LYS A 529 -31.76 25.36 1.26
C LYS A 529 -31.50 23.89 1.64
N ASN A 530 -32.18 23.39 2.70
CA ASN A 530 -32.02 22.03 3.19
C ASN A 530 -32.98 21.01 2.51
N ALA A 531 -33.73 21.42 1.47
CA ALA A 531 -34.69 20.54 0.80
C ALA A 531 -34.02 19.64 -0.26
N LYS A 532 -32.88 20.01 -0.81
CA LYS A 532 -32.23 19.29 -1.91
C LYS A 532 -32.00 17.81 -1.62
N PRO A 533 -31.30 17.39 -0.54
CA PRO A 533 -31.08 15.96 -0.27
C PRO A 533 -32.40 15.21 -0.03
N ARG A 534 -33.34 15.82 0.69
CA ARG A 534 -34.65 15.22 0.96
C ARG A 534 -35.45 14.99 -0.33
N ASN A 535 -35.46 15.97 -1.24
CA ASN A 535 -36.16 15.86 -2.50
C ASN A 535 -35.48 14.83 -3.41
N ALA A 536 -34.15 14.78 -3.46
CA ALA A 536 -33.40 13.75 -4.17
C ALA A 536 -33.77 12.33 -3.73
N LEU A 537 -33.86 12.10 -2.42
CA LEU A 537 -34.29 10.82 -1.85
C LEU A 537 -35.76 10.50 -2.23
N ALA A 538 -36.65 11.50 -2.15
CA ALA A 538 -38.06 11.30 -2.53
C ALA A 538 -38.22 10.99 -4.03
N VAL A 539 -37.40 11.59 -4.90
CA VAL A 539 -37.32 11.26 -6.33
C VAL A 539 -36.82 9.83 -6.51
N ALA A 540 -35.74 9.44 -5.79
CA ALA A 540 -35.19 8.08 -5.84
C ALA A 540 -36.24 7.03 -5.43
N ASP A 541 -37.00 7.30 -4.37
CA ASP A 541 -38.12 6.44 -3.93
C ASP A 541 -39.20 6.29 -4.99
N GLU A 542 -39.55 7.38 -5.69
CA GLU A 542 -40.53 7.35 -6.74
C GLU A 542 -40.04 6.61 -8.00
N ILE A 543 -38.76 6.79 -8.36
CA ILE A 543 -38.09 6.00 -9.41
C ILE A 543 -38.09 4.51 -9.03
N ALA A 544 -37.80 4.18 -7.78
CA ALA A 544 -37.80 2.78 -7.32
C ALA A 544 -39.18 2.11 -7.46
N LYS A 545 -40.25 2.84 -7.19
CA LYS A 545 -41.64 2.33 -7.41
C LYS A 545 -41.93 2.05 -8.87
N LYS A 546 -41.42 2.87 -9.79
CA LYS A 546 -41.57 2.72 -11.24
C LYS A 546 -40.59 1.69 -11.84
N GLY A 547 -39.60 1.27 -11.08
CA GLY A 547 -38.55 0.38 -11.52
C GLY A 547 -37.64 0.99 -12.60
N LYS A 548 -36.97 0.17 -13.40
CA LYS A 548 -36.01 0.61 -14.43
C LYS A 548 -36.60 1.64 -15.41
N ALA A 549 -37.87 1.52 -15.76
CA ALA A 549 -38.53 2.48 -16.62
C ALA A 549 -38.75 3.87 -15.98
N GLY A 550 -38.60 3.99 -14.66
CA GLY A 550 -38.68 5.25 -13.94
C GLY A 550 -37.39 6.07 -13.98
N VAL A 551 -36.27 5.45 -14.33
CA VAL A 551 -35.00 6.17 -14.46
C VAL A 551 -35.02 7.04 -15.71
N PRO A 552 -34.78 8.37 -15.60
CA PRO A 552 -34.70 9.24 -16.76
C PRO A 552 -33.71 8.74 -17.81
N ALA A 553 -34.11 8.81 -19.09
CA ALA A 553 -33.30 8.25 -20.19
C ALA A 553 -31.88 8.85 -20.29
N LEU A 554 -31.73 10.13 -19.96
CA LEU A 554 -30.45 10.80 -19.93
C LEU A 554 -29.57 10.21 -18.83
N LEU A 555 -30.08 10.01 -17.61
CA LEU A 555 -29.33 9.45 -16.48
C LEU A 555 -28.95 7.99 -16.75
N SER A 556 -29.84 7.20 -17.38
CA SER A 556 -29.52 5.84 -17.84
C SER A 556 -28.30 5.83 -18.77
N LYS A 557 -28.24 6.74 -19.76
CA LYS A 557 -27.11 6.86 -20.68
C LYS A 557 -25.82 7.28 -19.97
N VAL A 558 -25.89 8.19 -18.99
CA VAL A 558 -24.76 8.62 -18.18
C VAL A 558 -24.17 7.43 -17.39
N ILE A 559 -25.04 6.62 -16.79
CA ILE A 559 -24.65 5.42 -16.06
C ILE A 559 -23.99 4.40 -16.99
N ASP A 560 -24.59 4.12 -18.15
CA ASP A 560 -24.06 3.19 -19.13
C ASP A 560 -22.68 3.64 -19.66
N GLN A 561 -22.50 4.93 -19.92
CA GLN A 561 -21.21 5.48 -20.36
C GLN A 561 -20.12 5.41 -19.27
N ALA A 562 -20.45 5.77 -18.03
CA ALA A 562 -19.53 5.63 -16.89
C ALA A 562 -19.12 4.16 -16.70
N GLN A 563 -20.07 3.22 -16.85
CA GLN A 563 -19.81 1.78 -16.79
C GLN A 563 -18.89 1.31 -17.93
N ALA A 564 -19.12 1.78 -19.15
CA ALA A 564 -18.26 1.45 -20.29
C ALA A 564 -16.82 1.96 -20.09
N LEU A 565 -16.66 3.19 -19.56
CA LEU A 565 -15.35 3.76 -19.24
C LEU A 565 -14.64 2.99 -18.11
N ALA A 566 -15.38 2.59 -17.06
CA ALA A 566 -14.81 1.79 -15.98
C ALA A 566 -14.30 0.44 -16.48
N ARG A 567 -15.06 -0.23 -17.35
CA ARG A 567 -14.70 -1.53 -17.94
C ARG A 567 -13.56 -1.45 -18.94
N SER A 568 -13.38 -0.34 -19.63
CA SER A 568 -12.26 -0.14 -20.55
C SER A 568 -10.91 0.06 -19.82
N ASN A 569 -10.96 0.33 -18.52
CA ASN A 569 -9.78 0.59 -17.67
C ASN A 569 -9.44 -0.59 -16.75
N GLY A 570 -10.17 -1.71 -16.86
CA GLY A 570 -9.98 -2.91 -16.04
C GLY A 570 -9.28 -4.06 -16.74
#